data_96966a3708677f86b091aa94152f9c04
#
_entry.id   96966a3708677f86b091aa94152f9c04
#
_cell.length_a   1.000
_cell.length_b   1.000
_cell.length_c   1.000
_cell.angle_alpha   90.00
_cell.angle_beta   90.00
_cell.angle_gamma   90.00
#
_symmetry.space_group_name_H-M   'P 1'
#
loop_
_entity.id
_entity.type
_entity.pdbx_description
1 polymer ?
#
loop_
_entity_poly.entity_id
_entity_poly.type
_entity_poly.pdbx_seq_one_letter_code
_entity_poly.pdbx_strand_id
1 'polypeptide(L)'
;MRKVILFGATQFANLLTYYLTKSDEYEIAAYTVDTAYIPSVSEKVGYPVIPFEVVEKEYPPEEYGVFLCVGYSKMNCTRKQAYLRTKQKGYDILSYIHPTATVLAEKVGEGTVALERAIIGPFAEIGIGNIIWAGANIAHDTKIGNFNFFAIESAVAGNVKIGDHCFFGNNCTIKNGIRISDYTLVGAGCYVAHDTEAYSVHVPARSVVLAGKRSLDMRLMQG
;
A
#
# COMPACT_ATOMS: atom_id res chain seq x y z
N MET A 1 19.02 3.70 -16.35
CA MET A 1 17.72 4.00 -15.67
C MET A 1 16.59 3.34 -16.44
N ARG A 2 15.67 2.69 -15.77
CA ARG A 2 14.46 2.14 -16.38
C ARG A 2 13.45 3.27 -16.59
N LYS A 3 12.94 3.42 -17.80
CA LYS A 3 11.89 4.41 -18.10
C LYS A 3 10.56 3.94 -17.52
N VAL A 4 9.86 4.84 -16.85
CA VAL A 4 8.62 4.50 -16.16
C VAL A 4 7.53 5.55 -16.35
N ILE A 5 6.29 5.10 -16.31
CA ILE A 5 5.09 5.95 -16.18
C ILE A 5 4.36 5.61 -14.88
N LEU A 6 3.69 6.62 -14.30
CA LEU A 6 2.92 6.47 -13.07
C LEU A 6 1.43 6.47 -13.39
N PHE A 7 0.74 5.38 -13.06
CA PHE A 7 -0.71 5.32 -13.22
C PHE A 7 -1.41 5.87 -11.98
N GLY A 8 -1.97 7.03 -12.09
CA GLY A 8 -2.62 7.80 -11.03
C GLY A 8 -1.90 9.11 -10.74
N ALA A 9 -2.62 10.12 -10.30
CA ALA A 9 -2.10 11.45 -9.98
C ALA A 9 -2.61 11.93 -8.60
N THR A 10 -2.56 11.04 -7.63
CA THR A 10 -2.95 11.30 -6.24
C THR A 10 -1.74 11.73 -5.39
N GLN A 11 -1.98 12.06 -4.11
CA GLN A 11 -0.89 12.29 -3.15
C GLN A 11 0.09 11.10 -3.06
N PHE A 12 -0.41 9.88 -3.24
CA PHE A 12 0.44 8.70 -3.28
C PHE A 12 1.37 8.70 -4.51
N ALA A 13 0.89 9.19 -5.66
CA ALA A 13 1.74 9.36 -6.84
C ALA A 13 2.84 10.40 -6.59
N ASN A 14 2.53 11.53 -5.95
CA ASN A 14 3.53 12.54 -5.59
C ASN A 14 4.59 11.98 -4.64
N LEU A 15 4.16 11.18 -3.65
CA LEU A 15 5.08 10.53 -2.73
C LEU A 15 6.01 9.56 -3.45
N LEU A 16 5.47 8.70 -4.31
CA LEU A 16 6.29 7.75 -5.07
C LEU A 16 7.24 8.47 -6.03
N THR A 17 6.79 9.54 -6.67
CA THR A 17 7.64 10.41 -7.50
C THR A 17 8.83 10.95 -6.71
N TYR A 18 8.60 11.44 -5.50
CA TYR A 18 9.69 11.93 -4.64
C TYR A 18 10.76 10.85 -4.41
N TYR A 19 10.36 9.61 -4.14
CA TYR A 19 11.33 8.52 -3.96
C TYR A 19 12.03 8.13 -5.25
N LEU A 20 11.28 7.99 -6.34
CA LEU A 20 11.84 7.60 -7.63
C LEU A 20 12.86 8.62 -8.15
N THR A 21 12.61 9.93 -7.94
CA THR A 21 13.55 11.00 -8.33
C THR A 21 14.80 11.07 -7.45
N LYS A 22 14.83 10.38 -6.31
CA LYS A 22 16.02 10.25 -5.46
C LYS A 22 16.83 8.98 -5.75
N SER A 23 16.34 8.15 -6.65
CA SER A 23 16.98 6.91 -7.09
C SER A 23 17.55 7.11 -8.50
N ASP A 24 18.74 6.59 -8.74
CA ASP A 24 19.34 6.55 -10.09
C ASP A 24 18.80 5.37 -10.93
N GLU A 25 17.85 4.62 -10.41
CA GLU A 25 17.30 3.42 -11.08
C GLU A 25 16.23 3.76 -12.11
N TYR A 26 15.46 4.85 -11.90
CA TYR A 26 14.26 5.15 -12.67
C TYR A 26 14.30 6.53 -13.31
N GLU A 27 13.72 6.62 -14.51
CA GLU A 27 13.46 7.86 -15.23
C GLU A 27 11.94 8.00 -15.43
N ILE A 28 11.33 8.97 -14.77
CA ILE A 28 9.90 9.22 -14.88
C ILE A 28 9.64 9.98 -16.18
N ALA A 29 8.88 9.37 -17.11
CA ALA A 29 8.55 9.96 -18.38
C ALA A 29 7.22 10.72 -18.33
N ALA A 30 6.18 10.14 -17.69
CA ALA A 30 4.85 10.72 -17.65
C ALA A 30 4.00 10.15 -16.51
N TYR A 31 2.88 10.81 -16.28
CA TYR A 31 1.74 10.26 -15.55
C TYR A 31 0.66 9.82 -16.53
N THR A 32 -0.14 8.84 -16.12
CA THR A 32 -1.32 8.45 -16.88
C THR A 32 -2.53 8.31 -15.95
N VAL A 33 -3.66 8.80 -16.41
CA VAL A 33 -4.96 8.69 -15.75
C VAL A 33 -6.04 8.51 -16.80
N ASP A 34 -7.23 8.03 -16.40
CA ASP A 34 -8.36 8.01 -17.33
C ASP A 34 -8.69 9.42 -17.83
N THR A 35 -9.09 9.57 -19.08
CA THR A 35 -9.37 10.85 -19.75
C THR A 35 -10.24 11.78 -18.89
N ALA A 36 -11.21 11.24 -18.18
CA ALA A 36 -12.10 12.03 -17.32
C ALA A 36 -11.38 12.79 -16.18
N TYR A 37 -10.18 12.35 -15.77
CA TYR A 37 -9.42 13.00 -14.69
C TYR A 37 -8.36 13.97 -15.19
N ILE A 38 -8.05 14.03 -16.47
CA ILE A 38 -7.03 14.90 -17.05
C ILE A 38 -7.20 16.38 -16.63
N PRO A 39 -8.41 17.00 -16.74
CA PRO A 39 -8.58 18.42 -16.42
C PRO A 39 -8.26 18.76 -14.95
N SER A 40 -8.34 17.78 -14.05
CA SER A 40 -8.12 17.99 -12.60
C SER A 40 -6.66 17.82 -12.17
N VAL A 41 -5.80 17.26 -13.03
CA VAL A 41 -4.45 16.84 -12.64
C VAL A 41 -3.32 17.45 -13.48
N SER A 42 -3.59 17.87 -14.71
CA SER A 42 -2.58 18.37 -15.66
C SER A 42 -1.74 19.55 -15.15
N GLU A 43 -2.26 20.35 -14.24
CA GLU A 43 -1.56 21.50 -13.65
C GLU A 43 -0.78 21.16 -12.34
N LYS A 44 -0.95 19.95 -11.81
CA LYS A 44 -0.46 19.58 -10.48
C LYS A 44 0.83 18.77 -10.46
N VAL A 45 1.22 18.23 -11.60
CA VAL A 45 2.41 17.37 -11.71
C VAL A 45 3.40 17.97 -12.67
N GLY A 46 4.68 17.98 -12.32
CA GLY A 46 5.75 18.52 -13.14
C GLY A 46 6.14 17.63 -14.35
N TYR A 47 5.26 16.72 -14.76
CA TYR A 47 5.45 15.77 -15.85
C TYR A 47 4.24 15.77 -16.78
N PRO A 48 4.39 15.35 -18.06
CA PRO A 48 3.26 15.15 -18.97
C PRO A 48 2.20 14.23 -18.33
N VAL A 49 0.92 14.53 -18.56
CA VAL A 49 -0.21 13.69 -18.16
C VAL A 49 -0.95 13.20 -19.40
N ILE A 50 -0.94 11.91 -19.63
CA ILE A 50 -1.47 11.28 -20.83
C ILE A 50 -2.71 10.46 -20.49
N PRO A 51 -3.77 10.49 -21.31
CA PRO A 51 -4.92 9.62 -21.14
C PRO A 51 -4.50 8.14 -21.18
N PHE A 52 -4.94 7.35 -20.18
CA PHE A 52 -4.60 5.93 -20.12
C PHE A 52 -5.11 5.17 -21.34
N GLU A 53 -6.19 5.62 -21.94
CA GLU A 53 -6.82 5.00 -23.13
C GLU A 53 -5.88 4.94 -24.35
N VAL A 54 -4.90 5.84 -24.41
CA VAL A 54 -3.99 5.97 -25.57
C VAL A 54 -2.50 5.96 -25.19
N VAL A 55 -2.18 5.73 -23.92
CA VAL A 55 -0.82 5.86 -23.38
C VAL A 55 0.22 5.03 -24.12
N GLU A 56 -0.16 3.84 -24.61
CA GLU A 56 0.75 2.94 -25.32
C GLU A 56 1.20 3.48 -26.70
N LYS A 57 0.56 4.50 -27.22
CA LYS A 57 0.97 5.12 -28.48
C LYS A 57 2.19 6.02 -28.34
N GLU A 58 2.35 6.64 -27.18
CA GLU A 58 3.46 7.54 -26.86
C GLU A 58 4.52 6.88 -25.99
N TYR A 59 4.08 5.94 -25.14
CA TYR A 59 4.91 5.22 -24.18
C TYR A 59 4.71 3.71 -24.33
N PRO A 60 5.33 3.07 -25.34
CA PRO A 60 5.08 1.66 -25.65
C PRO A 60 5.53 0.72 -24.51
N PRO A 61 4.79 -0.36 -24.26
CA PRO A 61 5.04 -1.26 -23.12
C PRO A 61 6.39 -1.98 -23.18
N GLU A 62 6.99 -2.08 -24.36
CA GLU A 62 8.30 -2.70 -24.54
C GLU A 62 9.43 -1.82 -23.97
N GLU A 63 9.22 -0.51 -23.85
CA GLU A 63 10.21 0.45 -23.36
C GLU A 63 9.92 0.94 -21.95
N TYR A 64 8.65 0.94 -21.53
CA TYR A 64 8.21 1.57 -20.29
C TYR A 64 7.60 0.57 -19.31
N GLY A 65 7.99 0.69 -18.04
CA GLY A 65 7.30 0.02 -16.95
C GLY A 65 6.28 0.95 -16.28
N VAL A 66 5.34 0.39 -15.52
CA VAL A 66 4.28 1.16 -14.85
C VAL A 66 4.34 0.97 -13.34
N PHE A 67 4.34 2.07 -12.59
CA PHE A 67 4.00 2.09 -11.18
C PHE A 67 2.52 2.41 -10.96
N LEU A 68 1.81 1.58 -10.21
CA LEU A 68 0.40 1.80 -9.87
C LEU A 68 0.29 2.72 -8.65
N CYS A 69 0.00 3.99 -8.88
CA CYS A 69 -0.14 5.01 -7.85
C CYS A 69 -1.60 5.19 -7.41
N VAL A 70 -2.31 4.08 -7.26
CA VAL A 70 -3.72 4.03 -6.85
C VAL A 70 -3.80 3.50 -5.42
N GLY A 71 -4.35 4.30 -4.51
CA GLY A 71 -4.48 3.96 -3.09
C GLY A 71 -5.56 2.90 -2.81
N TYR A 72 -6.24 3.04 -1.68
CA TYR A 72 -7.15 2.04 -1.11
C TYR A 72 -8.64 2.22 -1.47
N SER A 73 -8.97 3.09 -2.42
CA SER A 73 -10.37 3.36 -2.73
C SER A 73 -11.15 2.10 -3.12
N LYS A 74 -12.42 2.01 -2.68
CA LYS A 74 -13.30 0.85 -2.85
C LYS A 74 -12.63 -0.47 -2.38
N MET A 75 -12.07 -0.47 -1.18
CA MET A 75 -11.34 -1.63 -0.65
C MET A 75 -10.31 -2.17 -1.66
N ASN A 76 -9.44 -1.28 -2.14
CA ASN A 76 -8.39 -1.60 -3.11
C ASN A 76 -8.85 -2.07 -4.51
N CYS A 77 -10.15 -2.19 -4.75
CA CYS A 77 -10.69 -2.64 -6.05
C CYS A 77 -10.28 -1.73 -7.20
N THR A 78 -10.19 -0.40 -6.96
CA THR A 78 -9.74 0.54 -7.99
C THR A 78 -8.30 0.23 -8.42
N ARG A 79 -7.41 -0.14 -7.47
CA ARG A 79 -6.03 -0.54 -7.77
C ARG A 79 -5.98 -1.85 -8.56
N LYS A 80 -6.82 -2.84 -8.19
CA LYS A 80 -6.95 -4.08 -8.98
C LYS A 80 -7.40 -3.80 -10.41
N GLN A 81 -8.37 -2.92 -10.63
CA GLN A 81 -8.81 -2.56 -11.98
C GLN A 81 -7.69 -1.88 -12.78
N ALA A 82 -6.96 -0.95 -12.15
CA ALA A 82 -5.79 -0.34 -12.77
C ALA A 82 -4.74 -1.40 -13.16
N TYR A 83 -4.46 -2.34 -12.26
CA TYR A 83 -3.55 -3.45 -12.51
C TYR A 83 -3.97 -4.27 -13.73
N LEU A 84 -5.21 -4.75 -13.76
CA LEU A 84 -5.71 -5.60 -14.85
C LEU A 84 -5.66 -4.88 -16.20
N ARG A 85 -6.07 -3.61 -16.26
CA ARG A 85 -6.04 -2.78 -17.46
C ARG A 85 -4.60 -2.54 -17.95
N THR A 86 -3.68 -2.32 -17.02
CA THR A 86 -2.25 -2.11 -17.33
C THR A 86 -1.63 -3.38 -17.91
N LYS A 87 -1.92 -4.53 -17.31
CA LYS A 87 -1.47 -5.84 -17.83
C LYS A 87 -2.06 -6.13 -19.21
N GLN A 88 -3.33 -5.78 -19.44
CA GLN A 88 -3.98 -5.99 -20.75
C GLN A 88 -3.31 -5.18 -21.86
N LYS A 89 -2.72 -4.02 -21.56
CA LYS A 89 -1.92 -3.24 -22.51
C LYS A 89 -0.49 -3.75 -22.69
N GLY A 90 -0.10 -4.83 -21.98
CA GLY A 90 1.23 -5.46 -22.12
C GLY A 90 2.32 -4.87 -21.22
N TYR A 91 2.02 -3.92 -20.35
CA TYR A 91 3.03 -3.31 -19.49
C TYR A 91 3.51 -4.24 -18.38
N ASP A 92 4.79 -4.12 -18.07
CA ASP A 92 5.35 -4.59 -16.80
C ASP A 92 4.89 -3.68 -15.67
N ILE A 93 4.33 -4.28 -14.62
CA ILE A 93 3.95 -3.55 -13.41
C ILE A 93 5.08 -3.68 -12.39
N LEU A 94 5.63 -2.54 -12.00
CA LEU A 94 6.81 -2.47 -11.16
C LEU A 94 6.44 -2.44 -9.69
N SER A 95 7.30 -3.07 -8.88
CA SER A 95 7.29 -2.95 -7.43
C SER A 95 8.29 -1.88 -6.98
N TYR A 96 7.96 -1.17 -5.91
CA TYR A 96 8.89 -0.26 -5.26
C TYR A 96 9.16 -0.72 -3.83
N ILE A 97 10.41 -0.97 -3.54
CA ILE A 97 10.89 -1.32 -2.19
C ILE A 97 11.83 -0.20 -1.75
N HIS A 98 11.40 0.56 -0.73
CA HIS A 98 12.22 1.65 -0.21
C HIS A 98 13.55 1.11 0.36
N PRO A 99 14.70 1.78 0.15
CA PRO A 99 16.03 1.28 0.58
C PRO A 99 16.15 1.00 2.08
N THR A 100 15.31 1.62 2.92
CA THR A 100 15.30 1.36 4.37
C THR A 100 14.26 0.30 4.79
N ALA A 101 13.51 -0.27 3.87
CA ALA A 101 12.64 -1.40 4.16
C ALA A 101 13.49 -2.67 4.31
N THR A 102 13.11 -3.53 5.25
CA THR A 102 13.74 -4.84 5.45
C THR A 102 12.83 -5.91 4.87
N VAL A 103 13.22 -6.51 3.75
CA VAL A 103 12.42 -7.55 3.08
C VAL A 103 13.20 -8.85 3.10
N LEU A 104 12.74 -9.80 3.92
CA LEU A 104 13.28 -11.14 4.07
C LEU A 104 12.30 -12.21 3.54
N ALA A 105 11.23 -11.77 2.88
CA ALA A 105 10.21 -12.65 2.30
C ALA A 105 10.80 -13.50 1.18
N GLU A 106 10.33 -14.74 1.07
CA GLU A 106 10.69 -15.65 -0.04
C GLU A 106 10.08 -15.19 -1.37
N LYS A 107 8.90 -14.56 -1.32
CA LYS A 107 8.17 -14.14 -2.50
C LYS A 107 7.46 -12.81 -2.25
N VAL A 108 7.68 -11.86 -3.16
CA VAL A 108 6.96 -10.59 -3.22
C VAL A 108 6.37 -10.43 -4.61
N GLY A 109 5.04 -10.34 -4.69
CA GLY A 109 4.31 -10.19 -5.95
C GLY A 109 4.52 -8.83 -6.61
N GLU A 110 4.39 -8.79 -7.94
CA GLU A 110 4.53 -7.57 -8.74
C GLU A 110 3.54 -6.47 -8.32
N GLY A 111 3.91 -5.22 -8.53
CA GLY A 111 3.09 -4.06 -8.15
C GLY A 111 3.02 -3.82 -6.64
N THR A 112 3.84 -4.50 -5.85
CA THR A 112 3.95 -4.26 -4.41
C THR A 112 4.77 -3.00 -4.14
N VAL A 113 4.27 -2.15 -3.24
CA VAL A 113 5.00 -0.99 -2.74
C VAL A 113 5.24 -1.17 -1.25
N ALA A 114 6.52 -1.16 -0.83
CA ALA A 114 6.92 -1.16 0.57
C ALA A 114 7.72 0.11 0.87
N LEU A 115 7.22 0.91 1.80
CA LEU A 115 7.79 2.22 2.12
C LEU A 115 8.81 2.14 3.27
N GLU A 116 9.23 3.30 3.77
CA GLU A 116 10.35 3.41 4.71
C GLU A 116 10.13 2.56 5.95
N ARG A 117 11.18 1.84 6.36
CA ARG A 117 11.18 1.01 7.58
C ARG A 117 10.09 -0.06 7.63
N ALA A 118 9.40 -0.33 6.50
CA ALA A 118 8.54 -1.50 6.42
C ALA A 118 9.37 -2.77 6.64
N ILE A 119 8.82 -3.72 7.38
CA ILE A 119 9.46 -5.01 7.65
C ILE A 119 8.59 -6.12 7.08
N ILE A 120 9.18 -6.97 6.26
CA ILE A 120 8.57 -8.20 5.77
C ILE A 120 9.50 -9.35 6.19
N GLY A 121 9.07 -10.12 7.17
CA GLY A 121 9.86 -11.14 7.84
C GLY A 121 10.19 -12.35 6.98
N PRO A 122 11.07 -13.25 7.48
CA PRO A 122 11.47 -14.46 6.77
C PRO A 122 10.27 -15.40 6.58
N PHE A 123 10.32 -16.17 5.50
CA PHE A 123 9.29 -17.13 5.11
C PHE A 123 7.90 -16.52 4.87
N ALA A 124 7.79 -15.19 4.80
CA ALA A 124 6.56 -14.54 4.39
C ALA A 124 6.37 -14.67 2.88
N GLU A 125 5.11 -14.77 2.45
CA GLU A 125 4.72 -14.75 1.05
C GLU A 125 3.76 -13.58 0.82
N ILE A 126 4.09 -12.69 -0.11
CA ILE A 126 3.29 -11.49 -0.42
C ILE A 126 2.74 -11.63 -1.84
N GLY A 127 1.42 -11.53 -1.99
CA GLY A 127 0.75 -11.50 -3.28
C GLY A 127 0.99 -10.20 -4.07
N ILE A 128 0.25 -10.03 -5.16
CA ILE A 128 0.42 -8.89 -6.08
C ILE A 128 -0.28 -7.63 -5.58
N GLY A 129 0.23 -6.46 -5.97
CA GLY A 129 -0.44 -5.17 -5.81
C GLY A 129 -0.65 -4.72 -4.36
N ASN A 130 0.12 -5.23 -3.41
CA ASN A 130 0.03 -4.84 -2.01
C ASN A 130 0.73 -3.49 -1.77
N ILE A 131 0.19 -2.69 -0.85
CA ILE A 131 0.82 -1.45 -0.39
C ILE A 131 1.10 -1.58 1.10
N ILE A 132 2.36 -1.45 1.46
CA ILE A 132 2.89 -1.60 2.81
C ILE A 132 3.55 -0.28 3.18
N TRP A 133 2.84 0.55 3.98
CA TRP A 133 3.29 1.89 4.34
C TRP A 133 4.42 1.87 5.35
N ALA A 134 4.98 3.05 5.58
CA ALA A 134 6.11 3.28 6.45
C ALA A 134 5.92 2.64 7.85
N GLY A 135 6.92 1.89 8.29
CA GLY A 135 6.94 1.22 9.58
C GLY A 135 5.96 0.05 9.73
N ALA A 136 5.18 -0.30 8.72
CA ALA A 136 4.31 -1.46 8.80
C ALA A 136 5.15 -2.74 8.92
N ASN A 137 4.73 -3.66 9.79
CA ASN A 137 5.47 -4.86 10.14
C ASN A 137 4.66 -6.11 9.84
N ILE A 138 5.18 -6.96 8.97
CA ILE A 138 4.64 -8.28 8.63
C ILE A 138 5.65 -9.31 9.10
N ALA A 139 5.29 -10.07 10.14
CA ALA A 139 6.20 -11.03 10.74
C ALA A 139 6.33 -12.33 9.91
N HIS A 140 7.20 -13.21 10.40
CA HIS A 140 7.60 -14.47 9.75
C HIS A 140 6.42 -15.42 9.45
N ASP A 141 6.57 -16.30 8.46
CA ASP A 141 5.61 -17.35 8.08
C ASP A 141 4.20 -16.84 7.71
N THR A 142 4.05 -15.53 7.44
CA THR A 142 2.77 -14.90 7.13
C THR A 142 2.50 -14.95 5.62
N LYS A 143 1.28 -15.37 5.25
CA LYS A 143 0.84 -15.44 3.85
C LYS A 143 -0.18 -14.36 3.57
N ILE A 144 0.13 -13.47 2.65
CA ILE A 144 -0.69 -12.32 2.28
C ILE A 144 -1.17 -12.47 0.85
N GLY A 145 -2.47 -12.40 0.64
CA GLY A 145 -3.10 -12.36 -0.67
C GLY A 145 -2.82 -11.08 -1.45
N ASN A 146 -3.75 -10.66 -2.28
CA ASN A 146 -3.56 -9.63 -3.27
C ASN A 146 -4.26 -8.33 -2.90
N PHE A 147 -3.71 -7.21 -3.37
CA PHE A 147 -4.33 -5.89 -3.29
C PHE A 147 -4.71 -5.47 -1.86
N ASN A 148 -3.92 -5.82 -0.86
CA ASN A 148 -4.10 -5.36 0.50
C ASN A 148 -3.42 -3.99 0.72
N PHE A 149 -3.84 -3.29 1.77
CA PHE A 149 -3.27 -2.02 2.17
C PHE A 149 -2.95 -2.06 3.67
N PHE A 150 -1.69 -1.93 4.00
CA PHE A 150 -1.16 -1.86 5.36
C PHE A 150 -0.76 -0.41 5.63
N ALA A 151 -1.53 0.29 6.46
CA ALA A 151 -1.25 1.68 6.79
C ALA A 151 -0.06 1.80 7.78
N ILE A 152 0.34 3.03 8.07
CA ILE A 152 1.52 3.36 8.88
C ILE A 152 1.50 2.58 10.20
N GLU A 153 2.65 1.94 10.53
CA GLU A 153 2.88 1.22 11.79
C GLU A 153 1.85 0.12 12.07
N SER A 154 1.14 -0.40 11.07
CA SER A 154 0.30 -1.59 11.25
C SER A 154 1.17 -2.83 11.48
N ALA A 155 0.77 -3.71 12.40
CA ALA A 155 1.56 -4.87 12.80
C ALA A 155 0.78 -6.17 12.58
N VAL A 156 1.36 -7.08 11.81
CA VAL A 156 0.87 -8.44 11.61
C VAL A 156 1.85 -9.41 12.26
N ALA A 157 1.43 -10.13 13.28
CA ALA A 157 2.26 -11.11 13.95
C ALA A 157 2.49 -12.35 13.07
N GLY A 158 3.34 -13.27 13.52
CA GLY A 158 3.76 -14.43 12.74
C GLY A 158 2.65 -15.42 12.43
N ASN A 159 2.83 -16.18 11.34
CA ASN A 159 1.95 -17.28 10.93
C ASN A 159 0.47 -16.88 10.70
N VAL A 160 0.24 -15.66 10.22
CA VAL A 160 -1.09 -15.14 9.86
C VAL A 160 -1.38 -15.44 8.39
N LYS A 161 -2.65 -15.72 8.07
CA LYS A 161 -3.12 -15.86 6.69
C LYS A 161 -4.09 -14.73 6.38
N ILE A 162 -3.74 -13.88 5.43
CA ILE A 162 -4.55 -12.73 5.00
C ILE A 162 -5.05 -12.97 3.58
N GLY A 163 -6.33 -12.80 3.36
CA GLY A 163 -6.96 -12.88 2.06
C GLY A 163 -6.68 -11.66 1.16
N ASP A 164 -7.57 -11.41 0.22
CA ASP A 164 -7.47 -10.33 -0.73
C ASP A 164 -8.23 -9.07 -0.28
N HIS A 165 -7.82 -7.91 -0.79
CA HIS A 165 -8.56 -6.65 -0.66
C HIS A 165 -8.75 -6.13 0.77
N CYS A 166 -7.97 -6.57 1.74
CA CYS A 166 -8.06 -6.11 3.11
C CYS A 166 -7.43 -4.71 3.29
N PHE A 167 -7.90 -4.01 4.31
CA PHE A 167 -7.36 -2.71 4.74
C PHE A 167 -7.00 -2.77 6.22
N PHE A 168 -5.76 -2.41 6.55
CA PHE A 168 -5.22 -2.36 7.91
C PHE A 168 -4.90 -0.91 8.25
N GLY A 169 -5.65 -0.33 9.18
CA GLY A 169 -5.48 1.04 9.63
C GLY A 169 -4.21 1.26 10.46
N ASN A 170 -3.84 2.53 10.63
CA ASN A 170 -2.63 2.90 11.38
C ASN A 170 -2.59 2.25 12.76
N ASN A 171 -1.42 1.74 13.17
CA ASN A 171 -1.20 1.15 14.49
C ASN A 171 -2.18 0.03 14.87
N CYS A 172 -2.81 -0.65 13.92
CA CYS A 172 -3.57 -1.85 14.22
C CYS A 172 -2.63 -3.03 14.43
N THR A 173 -3.09 -4.02 15.19
CA THR A 173 -2.31 -5.23 15.50
C THR A 173 -3.13 -6.47 15.22
N ILE A 174 -2.56 -7.41 14.48
CA ILE A 174 -3.14 -8.72 14.19
C ILE A 174 -2.40 -9.78 14.99
N LYS A 175 -3.15 -10.54 15.81
CA LYS A 175 -2.61 -11.62 16.64
C LYS A 175 -2.00 -12.73 15.76
N ASN A 176 -0.98 -13.39 16.26
CA ASN A 176 -0.34 -14.52 15.58
C ASN A 176 -1.30 -15.70 15.34
N GLY A 177 -1.07 -16.39 14.22
CA GLY A 177 -1.71 -17.66 13.89
C GLY A 177 -3.17 -17.60 13.47
N ILE A 178 -3.74 -16.41 13.25
CA ILE A 178 -5.13 -16.24 12.84
C ILE A 178 -5.28 -16.05 11.33
N ARG A 179 -6.54 -16.15 10.85
CA ARG A 179 -6.94 -15.87 9.48
C ARG A 179 -7.70 -14.55 9.41
N ILE A 180 -7.30 -13.70 8.47
CA ILE A 180 -8.05 -12.51 8.07
C ILE A 180 -8.65 -12.79 6.69
N SER A 181 -9.99 -12.85 6.62
CA SER A 181 -10.72 -13.15 5.38
C SER A 181 -10.76 -11.95 4.44
N ASP A 182 -11.12 -12.20 3.17
CA ASP A 182 -11.17 -11.19 2.13
C ASP A 182 -12.02 -9.97 2.51
N TYR A 183 -11.64 -8.80 2.01
CA TYR A 183 -12.34 -7.53 2.21
C TYR A 183 -12.53 -7.13 3.68
N THR A 184 -11.72 -7.67 4.60
CA THR A 184 -11.74 -7.24 6.00
C THR A 184 -11.17 -5.83 6.13
N LEU A 185 -11.90 -4.95 6.81
CA LEU A 185 -11.43 -3.63 7.20
C LEU A 185 -11.07 -3.63 8.68
N VAL A 186 -9.83 -3.36 9.00
CA VAL A 186 -9.34 -3.17 10.36
C VAL A 186 -9.06 -1.69 10.58
N GLY A 187 -9.81 -1.05 11.47
CA GLY A 187 -9.66 0.36 11.81
C GLY A 187 -8.35 0.66 12.55
N ALA A 188 -7.93 1.93 12.54
CA ALA A 188 -6.73 2.36 13.23
C ALA A 188 -6.80 2.05 14.73
N GLY A 189 -5.69 1.56 15.30
CA GLY A 189 -5.58 1.20 16.71
C GLY A 189 -6.36 -0.07 17.14
N CYS A 190 -6.91 -0.83 16.19
CA CYS A 190 -7.58 -2.09 16.51
C CYS A 190 -6.58 -3.19 16.89
N TYR A 191 -6.97 -4.04 17.84
CA TYR A 191 -6.36 -5.35 18.07
C TYR A 191 -7.32 -6.45 17.63
N VAL A 192 -6.94 -7.24 16.62
CA VAL A 192 -7.73 -8.37 16.11
C VAL A 192 -7.13 -9.66 16.67
N ALA A 193 -7.88 -10.36 17.52
CA ALA A 193 -7.42 -11.53 18.27
C ALA A 193 -8.00 -12.88 17.77
N HIS A 194 -8.92 -12.85 16.82
CA HIS A 194 -9.61 -14.03 16.31
C HIS A 194 -9.74 -13.96 14.78
N ASP A 195 -9.99 -15.11 14.15
CA ASP A 195 -10.31 -15.18 12.74
C ASP A 195 -11.45 -14.24 12.38
N THR A 196 -11.37 -13.64 11.18
CA THR A 196 -12.40 -12.71 10.72
C THR A 196 -13.28 -13.35 9.64
N GLU A 197 -14.50 -12.87 9.54
CA GLU A 197 -15.37 -13.17 8.39
C GLU A 197 -15.07 -12.20 7.24
N ALA A 198 -15.36 -12.62 6.01
CA ALA A 198 -15.22 -11.76 4.85
C ALA A 198 -16.14 -10.53 4.96
N TYR A 199 -15.67 -9.38 4.47
CA TYR A 199 -16.36 -8.08 4.51
C TYR A 199 -16.59 -7.53 5.92
N SER A 200 -15.97 -8.11 6.96
CA SER A 200 -16.12 -7.60 8.32
C SER A 200 -15.40 -6.27 8.52
N VAL A 201 -15.94 -5.45 9.43
CA VAL A 201 -15.38 -4.15 9.81
C VAL A 201 -15.08 -4.15 11.30
N HIS A 202 -13.81 -4.01 11.64
CA HIS A 202 -13.32 -3.97 13.02
C HIS A 202 -12.97 -2.53 13.38
N VAL A 203 -13.51 -2.03 14.48
CA VAL A 203 -13.23 -0.67 14.99
C VAL A 203 -12.75 -0.75 16.43
N PRO A 204 -11.80 0.11 16.86
CA PRO A 204 -11.30 0.11 18.23
C PRO A 204 -12.33 0.72 19.19
N ALA A 205 -12.20 0.40 20.47
CA ALA A 205 -12.88 1.16 21.50
C ALA A 205 -12.40 2.63 21.48
N ARG A 206 -13.33 3.58 21.63
CA ARG A 206 -12.97 5.01 21.70
C ARG A 206 -12.26 5.33 22.99
N SER A 207 -11.24 6.17 22.93
CA SER A 207 -10.60 6.72 24.14
C SER A 207 -11.63 7.50 24.96
N VAL A 208 -11.55 7.40 26.28
CA VAL A 208 -12.38 8.20 27.19
C VAL A 208 -11.54 9.33 27.78
N VAL A 209 -12.13 10.51 27.86
CA VAL A 209 -11.56 11.61 28.62
C VAL A 209 -11.96 11.41 30.10
N LEU A 210 -10.99 11.36 31.00
CA LEU A 210 -11.25 11.26 32.43
C LEU A 210 -11.75 12.60 32.95
N ALA A 211 -13.06 12.70 33.14
CA ALA A 211 -13.70 13.90 33.63
C ALA A 211 -13.11 14.33 34.99
N GLY A 212 -12.83 15.63 35.15
CA GLY A 212 -12.28 16.18 36.38
C GLY A 212 -10.82 15.84 36.67
N LYS A 213 -10.11 15.19 35.74
CA LYS A 213 -8.66 14.93 35.83
C LYS A 213 -7.90 15.84 34.86
N ARG A 214 -6.81 16.42 35.35
CA ARG A 214 -5.83 17.12 34.49
C ARG A 214 -4.58 16.28 34.39
N SER A 215 -3.84 16.41 33.32
CA SER A 215 -2.58 15.67 33.10
C SER A 215 -1.57 15.87 34.24
N LEU A 216 -1.54 17.05 34.83
CA LEU A 216 -0.68 17.37 35.96
C LEU A 216 -1.09 16.67 37.28
N ASP A 217 -2.32 16.20 37.37
CA ASP A 217 -2.83 15.46 38.56
C ASP A 217 -2.52 13.96 38.45
N MET A 218 -1.98 13.52 37.29
CA MET A 218 -1.65 12.12 37.06
C MET A 218 -0.24 11.81 37.58
N ARG A 219 -0.12 10.84 38.47
CA ARG A 219 1.19 10.29 38.84
C ARG A 219 1.68 9.42 37.67
N LEU A 220 2.46 10.00 36.77
CA LEU A 220 3.30 9.23 35.90
C LEU A 220 4.40 8.63 36.77
N MET A 221 4.72 7.33 36.60
CA MET A 221 5.69 6.63 37.44
C MET A 221 6.92 7.52 37.67
N GLN A 222 7.14 7.87 38.94
CA GLN A 222 8.43 8.39 39.36
C GLN A 222 9.39 7.20 39.40
N GLY A 223 10.37 7.20 38.45
CA GLY A 223 11.49 6.28 38.50
C GLY A 223 12.34 6.53 39.74
#